data_d13b0787cdeaed4fc6d6515d3c149ebc
#
_entry.id   d13b0787cdeaed4fc6d6515d3c149ebc
#
_cell.length_a   1.000
_cell.length_b   1.000
_cell.length_c   1.000
_cell.angle_alpha   90.00
_cell.angle_beta   90.00
_cell.angle_gamma   90.00
#
_symmetry.space_group_name_H-M   'P 1'
#
loop_
_entity.id
_entity.type
_entity.pdbx_description
1 polymer ?
#
loop_
_entity_poly.entity_id
_entity_poly.type
_entity_poly.pdbx_seq_one_letter_code
_entity_poly.pdbx_strand_id
1 'polypeptide(L)'
;FSPVVRLAGPNKGRIAAPILDLVEKSGLHLPEAGERRLITKTLDPYVEILFARPVDIPEYVATGAADIGITGHDMVVERESDVEEILDLQSGKAKLVLAVHEDSAITSVQQLAGMKVATEFPVITKAYFEKHKVKVNVVLVGGACEATPHLGIADAIVDLSSSGTTLKTNRLRVIDEVMETSTH
;
A
#
# COMPACT_ATOMS: atom_id res chain seq x y z
N PHE A 1 -8.34 13.41 33.21
CA PHE A 1 -8.00 13.19 31.79
C PHE A 1 -6.53 12.76 31.68
N SER A 2 -6.30 11.48 31.52
CA SER A 2 -5.02 10.99 31.05
C SER A 2 -5.16 10.85 29.52
N PRO A 3 -4.54 11.71 28.71
CA PRO A 3 -4.62 11.59 27.28
C PRO A 3 -3.85 10.33 26.85
N VAL A 4 -4.57 9.31 26.43
CA VAL A 4 -3.98 8.14 25.80
C VAL A 4 -3.81 8.45 24.32
N VAL A 5 -2.59 8.32 23.83
CA VAL A 5 -2.28 8.44 22.39
C VAL A 5 -2.45 7.07 21.77
N ARG A 6 -3.27 7.00 20.73
CA ARG A 6 -3.49 5.78 19.96
C ARG A 6 -2.72 5.85 18.65
N LEU A 7 -1.77 4.94 18.51
CA LEU A 7 -0.96 4.76 17.29
C LEU A 7 -1.55 3.61 16.47
N ALA A 8 -2.00 3.89 15.25
CA ALA A 8 -2.43 2.85 14.32
C ALA A 8 -1.22 2.29 13.57
N GLY A 9 -1.10 0.97 13.57
CA GLY A 9 -0.04 0.25 12.87
C GLY A 9 -0.58 -0.96 12.12
N PRO A 10 0.18 -1.48 11.14
CA PRO A 10 -0.27 -2.58 10.31
C PRO A 10 -0.30 -3.90 11.09
N ASN A 11 -1.40 -4.64 10.94
CA ASN A 11 -1.58 -5.95 11.57
C ASN A 11 -0.87 -7.07 10.81
N LYS A 12 -0.59 -6.88 9.53
CA LYS A 12 0.04 -7.85 8.64
C LYS A 12 0.59 -7.15 7.40
N GLY A 13 1.25 -7.92 6.57
CA GLY A 13 1.76 -7.46 5.28
C GLY A 13 3.22 -7.05 5.33
N ARG A 14 3.69 -6.54 4.21
CA ARG A 14 5.09 -6.25 3.92
C ARG A 14 5.76 -5.31 4.92
N ILE A 15 5.04 -4.28 5.37
CA ILE A 15 5.59 -3.24 6.25
C ILE A 15 5.38 -3.51 7.74
N ALA A 16 4.62 -4.56 8.10
CA ALA A 16 4.25 -4.82 9.49
C ALA A 16 5.46 -5.12 10.38
N ALA A 17 6.32 -6.05 10.00
CA ALA A 17 7.48 -6.45 10.81
C ALA A 17 8.49 -5.30 11.05
N PRO A 18 8.87 -4.50 10.05
CA PRO A 18 9.73 -3.34 10.27
C PRO A 18 9.13 -2.29 11.21
N ILE A 19 7.82 -2.06 11.14
CA ILE A 19 7.14 -1.10 12.02
C ILE A 19 7.08 -1.62 13.46
N LEU A 20 6.78 -2.90 13.65
CA LEU A 20 6.80 -3.52 14.98
C LEU A 20 8.20 -3.45 15.61
N ASP A 21 9.23 -3.70 14.82
CA ASP A 21 10.62 -3.55 15.27
C ASP A 21 10.94 -2.11 15.67
N LEU A 22 10.47 -1.13 14.90
CA LEU A 22 10.61 0.29 15.23
C LEU A 22 9.93 0.62 16.56
N VAL A 23 8.72 0.13 16.79
CA VAL A 23 7.98 0.34 18.04
C VAL A 23 8.74 -0.25 19.22
N GLU A 24 9.27 -1.47 19.09
CA GLU A 24 10.10 -2.10 20.14
C GLU A 24 11.37 -1.29 20.42
N LYS A 25 12.07 -0.87 19.39
CA LYS A 25 13.30 -0.06 19.52
C LYS A 25 13.04 1.33 20.11
N SER A 26 11.82 1.84 20.00
CA SER A 26 11.43 3.11 20.61
C SER A 26 11.18 3.00 22.13
N GLY A 27 11.23 1.81 22.70
CA GLY A 27 11.01 1.55 24.12
C GLY A 27 9.56 1.35 24.53
N LEU A 28 8.63 1.31 23.58
CA LEU A 28 7.20 1.13 23.89
C LEU A 28 6.83 -0.30 24.32
N HIS A 29 7.59 -1.28 23.93
CA HIS A 29 7.43 -2.71 24.22
C HIS A 29 6.00 -3.22 24.12
N LEU A 30 5.78 -4.18 23.22
CA LEU A 30 4.50 -4.83 22.99
C LEU A 30 4.48 -6.21 23.65
N PRO A 31 3.28 -6.71 24.06
CA PRO A 31 3.10 -8.11 24.42
C PRO A 31 3.51 -9.04 23.28
N GLU A 32 3.73 -10.32 23.60
CA GLU A 32 3.99 -11.34 22.60
C GLU A 32 2.86 -11.43 21.57
N ALA A 33 3.19 -11.90 20.36
CA ALA A 33 2.26 -11.89 19.23
C ALA A 33 0.94 -12.62 19.52
N GLY A 34 0.98 -13.71 20.29
CA GLY A 34 -0.21 -14.48 20.67
C GLY A 34 -1.14 -13.77 21.68
N GLU A 35 -0.67 -12.73 22.34
CA GLU A 35 -1.42 -11.95 23.31
C GLU A 35 -1.95 -10.62 22.74
N ARG A 36 -1.54 -10.27 21.52
CA ARG A 36 -1.92 -9.00 20.89
C ARG A 36 -3.39 -9.02 20.50
N ARG A 37 -4.09 -7.98 20.91
CA ARG A 37 -5.47 -7.70 20.53
C ARG A 37 -5.50 -6.58 19.47
N LEU A 38 -6.68 -6.32 18.91
CA LEU A 38 -6.88 -5.21 17.99
C LEU A 38 -6.38 -3.89 18.58
N ILE A 39 -6.71 -3.62 19.84
CA ILE A 39 -6.13 -2.52 20.61
C ILE A 39 -5.27 -3.12 21.69
N THR A 40 -3.98 -2.84 21.66
CA THR A 40 -2.98 -3.42 22.58
C THR A 40 -2.29 -2.30 23.34
N LYS A 41 -2.21 -2.46 24.66
CA LYS A 41 -1.45 -1.56 25.52
C LYS A 41 0.06 -1.79 25.35
N THR A 42 0.81 -0.71 25.45
CA THR A 42 2.27 -0.76 25.49
C THR A 42 2.77 -0.67 26.94
N LEU A 43 4.09 -0.73 27.12
CA LEU A 43 4.70 -0.49 28.44
C LEU A 43 4.46 0.94 28.93
N ASP A 44 4.32 1.90 28.01
CA ASP A 44 3.93 3.27 28.35
C ASP A 44 2.41 3.34 28.58
N PRO A 45 1.96 3.74 29.80
CA PRO A 45 0.52 3.78 30.10
C PRO A 45 -0.26 4.83 29.29
N TYR A 46 0.43 5.75 28.61
CA TYR A 46 -0.19 6.79 27.79
C TYR A 46 -0.20 6.46 26.29
N VAL A 47 0.31 5.29 25.90
CA VAL A 47 0.37 4.87 24.50
C VAL A 47 -0.26 3.50 24.33
N GLU A 48 -1.19 3.41 23.41
CA GLU A 48 -1.74 2.13 22.94
C GLU A 48 -1.64 2.00 21.42
N ILE A 49 -1.62 0.78 20.93
CA ILE A 49 -1.52 0.48 19.50
C ILE A 49 -2.85 -0.07 19.00
N LEU A 50 -3.34 0.50 17.93
CA LEU A 50 -4.45 -0.03 17.14
C LEU A 50 -3.87 -0.78 15.93
N PHE A 51 -4.05 -2.09 15.87
CA PHE A 51 -3.63 -2.89 14.73
C PHE A 51 -4.72 -2.90 13.66
N ALA A 52 -4.37 -2.53 12.44
CA ALA A 52 -5.30 -2.41 11.34
C ALA A 52 -4.66 -2.83 10.02
N ARG A 53 -5.49 -3.05 9.01
CA ARG A 53 -4.96 -3.22 7.65
C ARG A 53 -4.30 -1.93 7.20
N PRO A 54 -3.13 -1.99 6.54
CA PRO A 54 -2.43 -0.80 6.07
C PRO A 54 -3.31 0.18 5.31
N VAL A 55 -4.21 -0.31 4.47
CA VAL A 55 -5.14 0.51 3.66
C VAL A 55 -6.16 1.28 4.50
N ASP A 56 -6.50 0.81 5.70
CA ASP A 56 -7.49 1.43 6.58
C ASP A 56 -6.88 2.46 7.54
N ILE A 57 -5.58 2.42 7.75
CA ILE A 57 -4.89 3.29 8.71
C ILE A 57 -5.10 4.78 8.41
N PRO A 58 -5.00 5.27 7.17
CA PRO A 58 -5.25 6.68 6.89
C PRO A 58 -6.64 7.13 7.32
N GLU A 59 -7.66 6.31 7.12
CA GLU A 59 -9.04 6.63 7.50
C GLU A 59 -9.23 6.66 9.01
N TYR A 60 -8.61 5.75 9.76
CA TYR A 60 -8.65 5.77 11.22
C TYR A 60 -8.03 7.03 11.80
N VAL A 61 -6.98 7.55 11.18
CA VAL A 61 -6.38 8.82 11.60
C VAL A 61 -7.28 9.99 11.20
N ALA A 62 -7.79 10.01 9.98
CA ALA A 62 -8.66 11.08 9.48
C ALA A 62 -9.94 11.23 10.30
N THR A 63 -10.52 10.13 10.78
CA THR A 63 -11.76 10.14 11.58
C THR A 63 -11.52 10.32 13.08
N GLY A 64 -10.27 10.34 13.53
CA GLY A 64 -9.92 10.47 14.94
C GLY A 64 -9.98 9.17 15.75
N ALA A 65 -10.21 8.03 15.10
CA ALA A 65 -10.11 6.72 15.76
C ALA A 65 -8.69 6.42 16.23
N ALA A 66 -7.70 6.95 15.54
CA ALA A 66 -6.32 6.99 15.97
C ALA A 66 -5.79 8.43 15.90
N ASP A 67 -4.80 8.75 16.74
CA ASP A 67 -4.18 10.08 16.77
C ASP A 67 -3.05 10.19 15.75
N ILE A 68 -2.34 9.09 15.51
CA ILE A 68 -1.24 8.98 14.59
C ILE A 68 -1.26 7.60 13.94
N GLY A 69 -0.74 7.48 12.73
CA GLY A 69 -0.66 6.22 12.00
C GLY A 69 0.67 6.04 11.32
N ILE A 70 1.05 4.80 11.14
CA ILE A 70 2.22 4.42 10.35
C ILE A 70 1.74 3.47 9.24
N THR A 71 1.90 3.87 7.99
CA THR A 71 1.48 3.10 6.83
C THR A 71 2.28 3.51 5.59
N GLY A 72 2.00 2.87 4.46
CA GLY A 72 2.62 3.25 3.19
C GLY A 72 2.06 4.57 2.65
N HIS A 73 2.91 5.38 2.05
CA HIS A 73 2.50 6.60 1.35
C HIS A 73 1.47 6.30 0.24
N ASP A 74 1.63 5.18 -0.45
CA ASP A 74 0.66 4.68 -1.44
C ASP A 74 -0.76 4.54 -0.87
N MET A 75 -0.89 4.08 0.38
CA MET A 75 -2.18 3.95 1.04
C MET A 75 -2.82 5.31 1.33
N VAL A 76 -2.03 6.30 1.73
CA VAL A 76 -2.52 7.66 1.96
C VAL A 76 -3.03 8.27 0.66
N VAL A 77 -2.26 8.14 -0.43
CA VAL A 77 -2.66 8.66 -1.74
C VAL A 77 -3.90 7.95 -2.26
N GLU A 78 -3.95 6.62 -2.17
CA GLU A 78 -5.08 5.83 -2.67
C GLU A 78 -6.39 6.14 -1.94
N ARG A 79 -6.33 6.32 -0.63
CA ARG A 79 -7.52 6.58 0.19
C ARG A 79 -7.98 8.02 0.11
N GLU A 80 -7.17 8.94 -0.37
CA GLU A 80 -7.47 10.39 -0.40
C GLU A 80 -7.93 10.92 0.97
N SER A 81 -7.41 10.32 2.04
CA SER A 81 -7.80 10.69 3.40
C SER A 81 -7.25 12.06 3.79
N ASP A 82 -8.02 12.79 4.60
CA ASP A 82 -7.62 14.09 5.14
C ASP A 82 -6.68 13.91 6.33
N VAL A 83 -5.42 13.65 6.02
CA VAL A 83 -4.32 13.46 6.98
C VAL A 83 -3.10 14.23 6.54
N GLU A 84 -2.25 14.56 7.49
CA GLU A 84 -0.94 15.16 7.25
C GLU A 84 0.14 14.09 7.37
N GLU A 85 0.99 13.96 6.36
CA GLU A 85 2.15 13.08 6.40
C GLU A 85 3.33 13.85 7.00
N ILE A 86 3.66 13.56 8.26
CA ILE A 86 4.63 14.34 9.03
C ILE A 86 6.06 13.81 8.94
N LEU A 87 6.26 12.55 8.58
CA LEU A 87 7.58 11.94 8.55
C LEU A 87 7.64 10.79 7.55
N ASP A 88 8.61 10.83 6.65
CA ASP A 88 9.03 9.69 5.84
C ASP A 88 10.05 8.86 6.62
N LEU A 89 9.69 7.64 6.98
CA LEU A 89 10.58 6.73 7.71
C LEU A 89 11.69 6.14 6.82
N GLN A 90 11.62 6.36 5.51
CA GLN A 90 12.58 5.89 4.51
C GLN A 90 12.80 4.38 4.51
N SER A 91 11.81 3.65 5.00
CA SER A 91 11.77 2.19 5.01
C SER A 91 10.61 1.68 4.17
N GLY A 92 10.60 0.40 3.86
CA GLY A 92 9.54 -0.20 3.07
C GLY A 92 9.42 0.42 1.67
N LYS A 93 10.53 0.87 1.09
CA LYS A 93 10.55 1.49 -0.23
C LYS A 93 10.08 0.53 -1.30
N ALA A 94 9.20 1.00 -2.15
CA ALA A 94 8.67 0.27 -3.28
C ALA A 94 8.22 1.24 -4.37
N LYS A 95 7.84 0.68 -5.52
CA LYS A 95 7.28 1.45 -6.62
C LYS A 95 5.96 0.83 -7.04
N LEU A 96 4.98 1.65 -7.36
CA LEU A 96 3.85 1.23 -8.15
C LEU A 96 4.27 1.28 -9.61
N VAL A 97 4.13 0.17 -10.31
CA VAL A 97 4.55 0.04 -11.69
C VAL A 97 3.40 -0.42 -12.58
N LEU A 98 3.44 0.00 -13.83
CA LEU A 98 2.58 -0.48 -14.88
C LEU A 98 3.32 -1.63 -15.58
N ALA A 99 2.71 -2.81 -15.62
CA ALA A 99 3.32 -4.00 -16.18
C ALA A 99 2.34 -4.74 -17.09
N VAL A 100 2.89 -5.46 -18.06
CA VAL A 100 2.17 -6.32 -19.00
C VAL A 100 2.81 -7.70 -19.01
N HIS A 101 2.11 -8.69 -19.54
CA HIS A 101 2.71 -10.01 -19.77
C HIS A 101 3.94 -9.88 -20.68
N GLU A 102 4.99 -10.66 -20.42
CA GLU A 102 6.26 -10.57 -21.18
C GLU A 102 6.07 -10.78 -22.69
N ASP A 103 5.05 -11.58 -23.09
CA ASP A 103 4.74 -11.86 -24.49
C ASP A 103 3.81 -10.82 -25.13
N SER A 104 3.36 -9.83 -24.37
CA SER A 104 2.50 -8.76 -24.90
C SER A 104 3.29 -7.87 -25.87
N ALA A 105 2.62 -7.44 -26.93
CA ALA A 105 3.17 -6.48 -27.88
C ALA A 105 3.12 -5.04 -27.35
N ILE A 106 2.53 -4.80 -26.19
CA ILE A 106 2.38 -3.46 -25.59
C ILE A 106 3.72 -3.00 -25.02
N THR A 107 4.19 -1.84 -25.50
CA THR A 107 5.45 -1.22 -25.06
C THR A 107 5.26 0.19 -24.53
N SER A 108 4.09 0.78 -24.69
CA SER A 108 3.79 2.15 -24.25
C SER A 108 2.40 2.26 -23.63
N VAL A 109 2.25 3.28 -22.80
CA VAL A 109 0.97 3.58 -22.12
C VAL A 109 -0.15 3.83 -23.11
N GLN A 110 0.14 4.51 -24.22
CA GLN A 110 -0.84 4.87 -25.24
C GLN A 110 -1.49 3.66 -25.91
N GLN A 111 -0.79 2.55 -26.00
CA GLN A 111 -1.32 1.31 -26.57
C GLN A 111 -2.39 0.65 -25.69
N LEU A 112 -2.52 1.07 -24.44
CA LEU A 112 -3.52 0.56 -23.50
C LEU A 112 -4.90 1.20 -23.63
N ALA A 113 -5.08 2.16 -24.54
CA ALA A 113 -6.37 2.84 -24.74
C ALA A 113 -7.51 1.82 -24.99
N GLY A 114 -8.57 1.92 -24.17
CA GLY A 114 -9.73 1.02 -24.23
C GLY A 114 -9.51 -0.37 -23.61
N MET A 115 -8.33 -0.66 -23.11
CA MET A 115 -7.99 -1.96 -22.52
C MET A 115 -8.30 -2.02 -21.02
N LYS A 116 -8.17 -3.21 -20.45
CA LYS A 116 -8.41 -3.48 -19.02
C LYS A 116 -7.11 -3.43 -18.25
N VAL A 117 -7.11 -2.68 -17.15
CA VAL A 117 -5.98 -2.60 -16.21
C VAL A 117 -6.45 -3.03 -14.82
N ALA A 118 -5.92 -4.13 -14.33
CA ALA A 118 -6.23 -4.63 -13.00
C ALA A 118 -5.31 -4.00 -11.96
N THR A 119 -5.87 -3.66 -10.80
CA THR A 119 -5.11 -3.04 -9.72
C THR A 119 -5.85 -3.13 -8.39
N GLU A 120 -5.11 -3.08 -7.30
CA GLU A 120 -5.63 -2.81 -5.96
C GLU A 120 -5.68 -1.30 -5.65
N PHE A 121 -5.17 -0.44 -6.56
CA PHE A 121 -5.02 1.00 -6.40
C PHE A 121 -5.80 1.76 -7.48
N PRO A 122 -7.14 1.68 -7.47
CA PRO A 122 -7.94 2.28 -8.55
C PRO A 122 -7.80 3.81 -8.65
N VAL A 123 -7.71 4.52 -7.53
CA VAL A 123 -7.58 5.99 -7.52
C VAL A 123 -6.25 6.42 -8.13
N ILE A 124 -5.15 5.83 -7.67
CA ILE A 124 -3.81 6.12 -8.20
C ILE A 124 -3.74 5.76 -9.68
N THR A 125 -4.27 4.61 -10.06
CA THR A 125 -4.26 4.12 -11.45
C THR A 125 -5.04 5.06 -12.38
N LYS A 126 -6.24 5.45 -11.99
CA LYS A 126 -7.07 6.39 -12.79
C LYS A 126 -6.37 7.73 -12.97
N ALA A 127 -5.79 8.29 -11.91
CA ALA A 127 -5.04 9.54 -11.97
C ALA A 127 -3.83 9.45 -12.91
N TYR A 128 -3.10 8.33 -12.88
CA TYR A 128 -1.98 8.07 -13.77
C TYR A 128 -2.41 8.08 -15.25
N PHE A 129 -3.46 7.34 -15.61
CA PHE A 129 -3.94 7.29 -16.99
C PHE A 129 -4.57 8.62 -17.45
N GLU A 130 -5.23 9.35 -16.58
CA GLU A 130 -5.73 10.69 -16.88
C GLU A 130 -4.57 11.65 -17.23
N LYS A 131 -3.50 11.59 -16.46
CA LYS A 131 -2.28 12.39 -16.72
C LYS A 131 -1.68 12.09 -18.10
N HIS A 132 -1.74 10.83 -18.53
CA HIS A 132 -1.25 10.39 -19.84
C HIS A 132 -2.30 10.53 -20.94
N LYS A 133 -3.51 11.00 -20.63
CA LYS A 133 -4.63 11.17 -21.56
C LYS A 133 -5.02 9.87 -22.26
N VAL A 134 -4.97 8.77 -21.54
CA VAL A 134 -5.34 7.41 -22.00
C VAL A 134 -6.55 6.95 -21.19
N LYS A 135 -7.60 6.54 -21.88
CA LYS A 135 -8.81 5.95 -21.26
C LYS A 135 -8.65 4.45 -21.16
N VAL A 136 -8.73 3.91 -19.96
CA VAL A 136 -8.68 2.47 -19.70
C VAL A 136 -9.87 2.04 -18.84
N ASN A 137 -10.16 0.74 -18.86
CA ASN A 137 -11.12 0.13 -17.95
C ASN A 137 -10.38 -0.41 -16.73
N VAL A 138 -10.51 0.26 -15.60
CA VAL A 138 -9.87 -0.17 -14.34
C VAL A 138 -10.68 -1.29 -13.73
N VAL A 139 -10.03 -2.42 -13.48
CA VAL A 139 -10.60 -3.60 -12.81
C VAL A 139 -10.01 -3.68 -11.40
N LEU A 140 -10.87 -3.50 -10.39
CA LEU A 140 -10.45 -3.64 -9.00
C LEU A 140 -10.28 -5.11 -8.65
N VAL A 141 -9.12 -5.47 -8.12
CA VAL A 141 -8.82 -6.80 -7.60
C VAL A 141 -8.32 -6.69 -6.16
N GLY A 142 -8.65 -7.65 -5.32
CA GLY A 142 -8.29 -7.65 -3.90
C GLY A 142 -7.10 -8.55 -3.56
N GLY A 143 -6.40 -9.05 -4.56
CA GLY A 143 -5.24 -9.93 -4.42
C GLY A 143 -4.92 -10.62 -5.73
N ALA A 144 -3.74 -11.25 -5.80
CA ALA A 144 -3.25 -11.94 -6.99
C ALA A 144 -3.35 -11.09 -8.29
N CYS A 145 -3.13 -9.79 -8.16
CA CYS A 145 -3.18 -8.83 -9.26
C CYS A 145 -2.24 -9.27 -10.40
N GLU A 146 -1.05 -9.73 -10.05
CA GLU A 146 -0.02 -10.21 -10.96
C GLU A 146 -0.43 -11.41 -11.83
N ALA A 147 -1.44 -12.16 -11.42
CA ALA A 147 -1.94 -13.31 -12.19
C ALA A 147 -2.99 -12.92 -13.24
N THR A 148 -3.57 -11.72 -13.15
CA THR A 148 -4.71 -11.33 -14.00
C THR A 148 -4.42 -11.27 -15.49
N PRO A 149 -3.22 -10.85 -15.98
CA PRO A 149 -2.90 -10.90 -17.39
C PRO A 149 -2.85 -12.34 -17.93
N HIS A 150 -2.30 -13.26 -17.14
CA HIS A 150 -2.22 -14.67 -17.52
C HIS A 150 -3.59 -15.33 -17.62
N LEU A 151 -4.52 -14.91 -16.77
CA LEU A 151 -5.90 -15.43 -16.75
C LEU A 151 -6.82 -14.75 -17.76
N GLY A 152 -6.32 -13.79 -18.52
CA GLY A 152 -7.14 -13.04 -19.49
C GLY A 152 -8.14 -12.07 -18.86
N ILE A 153 -7.99 -11.77 -17.56
CA ILE A 153 -8.86 -10.83 -16.83
C ILE A 153 -8.51 -9.39 -17.17
N ALA A 154 -7.23 -9.12 -17.42
CA ALA A 154 -6.73 -7.79 -17.74
C ALA A 154 -5.60 -7.86 -18.77
N ASP A 155 -5.37 -6.73 -19.45
CA ASP A 155 -4.29 -6.58 -20.43
C ASP A 155 -3.01 -6.05 -19.76
N ALA A 156 -3.15 -5.34 -18.66
CA ALA A 156 -2.06 -4.79 -17.88
C ALA A 156 -2.44 -4.74 -16.39
N ILE A 157 -1.45 -4.51 -15.56
CA ILE A 157 -1.63 -4.31 -14.12
C ILE A 157 -0.91 -3.05 -13.65
N VAL A 158 -1.41 -2.46 -12.55
CA VAL A 158 -0.67 -1.53 -11.72
C VAL A 158 -0.52 -2.16 -10.35
N ASP A 159 0.71 -2.46 -9.95
CA ASP A 159 1.00 -3.19 -8.72
C ASP A 159 2.29 -2.72 -8.07
N LEU A 160 2.43 -3.02 -6.78
CA LEU A 160 3.65 -2.74 -6.03
C LEU A 160 4.78 -3.68 -6.43
N SER A 161 5.95 -3.10 -6.57
CA SER A 161 7.20 -3.84 -6.79
C SER A 161 8.29 -3.28 -5.88
N SER A 162 8.85 -4.12 -5.02
CA SER A 162 10.00 -3.76 -4.18
C SER A 162 11.32 -4.27 -4.77
N SER A 163 11.36 -5.54 -5.18
CA SER A 163 12.55 -6.18 -5.76
C SER A 163 12.39 -6.56 -7.24
N GLY A 164 11.17 -6.54 -7.75
CA GLY A 164 10.83 -7.02 -9.10
C GLY A 164 10.71 -8.54 -9.21
N THR A 165 10.98 -9.29 -8.16
CA THR A 165 10.97 -10.76 -8.18
C THR A 165 9.60 -11.33 -8.49
N THR A 166 8.54 -10.84 -7.84
CA THR A 166 7.17 -11.32 -8.05
C THR A 166 6.72 -11.10 -9.49
N LEU A 167 7.04 -9.94 -10.08
CA LEU A 167 6.71 -9.64 -11.47
C LEU A 167 7.40 -10.61 -12.42
N LYS A 168 8.71 -10.85 -12.24
CA LYS A 168 9.48 -11.80 -13.06
C LYS A 168 8.95 -13.22 -12.92
N THR A 169 8.64 -13.65 -11.70
CA THR A 169 8.08 -14.98 -11.44
C THR A 169 6.75 -15.18 -12.16
N ASN A 170 5.94 -14.14 -12.28
CA ASN A 170 4.66 -14.16 -13.00
C ASN A 170 4.79 -13.77 -14.48
N ARG A 171 6.00 -13.70 -15.01
CA ARG A 171 6.30 -13.44 -16.42
C ARG A 171 5.76 -12.08 -16.89
N LEU A 172 5.90 -11.06 -16.03
CA LEU A 172 5.48 -9.70 -16.30
C LEU A 172 6.67 -8.80 -16.63
N ARG A 173 6.42 -7.84 -17.48
CA ARG A 173 7.39 -6.83 -17.93
C ARG A 173 6.88 -5.45 -17.56
N VAL A 174 7.69 -4.68 -16.84
CA VAL A 174 7.39 -3.29 -16.49
C VAL A 174 7.53 -2.40 -17.72
N ILE A 175 6.53 -1.59 -17.99
CA ILE A 175 6.56 -0.61 -19.08
C ILE A 175 6.65 0.83 -18.59
N ASP A 176 6.24 1.12 -17.37
CA ASP A 176 6.39 2.45 -16.77
C ASP A 176 6.30 2.39 -15.24
N GLU A 177 6.84 3.42 -14.60
CA GLU A 177 6.72 3.65 -13.17
C GLU A 177 5.59 4.63 -12.90
N VAL A 178 4.66 4.25 -12.02
CA VAL A 178 3.49 5.07 -11.68
C VAL A 178 3.79 6.03 -10.54
N MET A 179 4.38 5.52 -9.45
CA MET A 179 4.83 6.35 -8.33
C MET A 179 5.79 5.57 -7.42
N GLU A 180 6.59 6.31 -6.68
CA GLU A 180 7.39 5.77 -5.59
C GLU A 180 6.61 5.84 -4.28
N THR A 181 6.87 4.91 -3.37
CA THR A 181 6.28 4.88 -2.04
C THR A 181 7.30 4.43 -1.00
N SER A 182 7.05 4.82 0.23
CA SER A 182 7.78 4.40 1.42
C SER A 182 6.85 4.45 2.63
N THR A 183 7.31 3.96 3.76
CA THR A 183 6.54 4.02 5.01
C THR A 183 6.59 5.43 5.60
N HIS A 184 5.45 5.99 5.91
CA HIS A 184 5.25 7.30 6.52
C HIS A 184 4.56 7.22 7.86
#